data_6a64cd5ce26e8a0c827d3948800edbbd
#
_entry.id   6a64cd5ce26e8a0c827d3948800edbbd
#
_cell.length_a   1.000
_cell.length_b   1.000
_cell.length_c   1.000
_cell.angle_alpha   90.00
_cell.angle_beta   90.00
_cell.angle_gamma   90.00
#
_symmetry.space_group_name_H-M   'P 1'
#
loop_
_entity.id
_entity.type
_entity.pdbx_description
1 polymer ?
#
loop_
_entity_poly.entity_id
_entity_poly.type
_entity_poly.pdbx_seq_one_letter_code
_entity_poly.pdbx_strand_id
1 'polypeptide(L)'
;MVITGTHFNYYQLCHRKLWLFTNGINMEQESDLVYEGKLVHESSYPQRTSKYEEVEIDGIKVDYYDAKNKIIHEIKKSNKVDKAHEWQLKYYMYVFEQHGIDGVKGILEYPLLRKTKEVILTDVDRDDIQVISKDIIQIISQDVCPSKVKKGICKNCSYFDFCYINELEEEE
;
A
#
# COMPACT_ATOMS: atom_id res chain seq x y z
N MET A 1 -8.13 11.87 11.47
CA MET A 1 -7.96 10.57 10.77
C MET A 1 -6.47 10.32 10.64
N VAL A 2 -6.00 9.10 10.91
CA VAL A 2 -4.60 8.71 10.74
C VAL A 2 -4.39 8.24 9.31
N ILE A 3 -3.37 8.79 8.62
CA ILE A 3 -2.96 8.32 7.30
C ILE A 3 -2.15 7.04 7.47
N THR A 4 -2.36 6.06 6.60
CA THR A 4 -1.68 4.77 6.63
C THR A 4 -0.91 4.51 5.34
N GLY A 5 -0.05 3.50 5.30
CA GLY A 5 0.62 3.08 4.08
C GLY A 5 -0.33 2.65 2.97
N THR A 6 -1.51 2.10 3.32
CA THR A 6 -2.56 1.77 2.35
C THR A 6 -3.09 3.03 1.65
N HIS A 7 -3.25 4.15 2.37
CA HIS A 7 -3.64 5.42 1.76
C HIS A 7 -2.61 5.88 0.73
N PHE A 8 -1.32 5.80 1.04
CA PHE A 8 -0.23 6.11 0.11
C PHE A 8 -0.24 5.21 -1.12
N ASN A 9 -0.41 3.91 -0.91
CA ASN A 9 -0.52 2.94 -2.00
C ASN A 9 -1.69 3.29 -2.93
N TYR A 10 -2.89 3.51 -2.38
CA TYR A 10 -4.08 3.81 -3.16
C TYR A 10 -4.03 5.19 -3.84
N TYR A 11 -3.41 6.18 -3.21
CA TYR A 11 -3.15 7.48 -3.83
C TYR A 11 -2.38 7.33 -5.14
N GLN A 12 -1.34 6.50 -5.17
CA GLN A 12 -0.55 6.23 -6.37
C GLN A 12 -1.32 5.43 -7.44
N LEU A 13 -2.30 4.64 -7.05
CA LEU A 13 -3.05 3.77 -7.96
C LEU A 13 -4.30 4.45 -8.51
N CYS A 14 -5.18 4.92 -7.62
CA CYS A 14 -6.49 5.43 -7.98
C CYS A 14 -7.12 6.22 -6.83
N HIS A 15 -7.34 7.52 -7.04
CA HIS A 15 -7.97 8.39 -6.04
C HIS A 15 -9.40 7.97 -5.71
N ARG A 16 -10.14 7.39 -6.69
CA ARG A 16 -11.46 6.80 -6.44
C ARG A 16 -11.38 5.63 -5.46
N LYS A 17 -10.42 4.71 -5.64
CA LYS A 17 -10.20 3.60 -4.73
C LYS A 17 -9.86 4.09 -3.32
N LEU A 18 -8.98 5.10 -3.21
CA LEU A 18 -8.63 5.75 -1.95
C LEU A 18 -9.89 6.29 -1.24
N TRP A 19 -10.72 7.03 -1.97
CA TRP A 19 -11.94 7.62 -1.42
C TRP A 19 -12.95 6.55 -0.98
N LEU A 20 -13.21 5.53 -1.80
CA LEU A 20 -14.12 4.42 -1.48
C LEU A 20 -13.68 3.69 -0.21
N PHE A 21 -12.40 3.34 -0.14
CA PHE A 21 -11.81 2.66 1.02
C PHE A 21 -12.00 3.46 2.31
N THR A 22 -11.71 4.76 2.28
CA THR A 22 -11.82 5.63 3.47
C THR A 22 -13.26 5.93 3.87
N ASN A 23 -14.22 5.82 2.95
CA ASN A 23 -15.65 5.94 3.22
C ASN A 23 -16.31 4.60 3.60
N GLY A 24 -15.52 3.58 3.95
CA GLY A 24 -16.01 2.31 4.48
C GLY A 24 -16.51 1.33 3.42
N ILE A 25 -16.30 1.62 2.13
CA ILE A 25 -16.63 0.70 1.03
C ILE A 25 -15.41 -0.18 0.80
N ASN A 26 -15.40 -1.38 1.38
CA ASN A 26 -14.29 -2.33 1.36
C ASN A 26 -14.64 -3.53 0.47
N MET A 27 -14.00 -3.61 -0.69
CA MET A 27 -14.17 -4.72 -1.65
C MET A 27 -12.96 -5.67 -1.66
N GLU A 28 -11.96 -5.45 -0.80
CA GLU A 28 -10.76 -6.28 -0.72
C GLU A 28 -11.02 -7.67 -0.15
N GLN A 29 -12.02 -7.82 0.70
CA GLN A 29 -12.32 -9.10 1.38
C GLN A 29 -12.91 -10.14 0.43
N GLU A 30 -13.52 -9.70 -0.66
CA GLU A 30 -14.18 -10.56 -1.67
C GLU A 30 -13.27 -10.84 -2.88
N SER A 31 -12.03 -10.33 -2.88
CA SER A 31 -11.12 -10.46 -4.00
C SER A 31 -10.17 -11.66 -3.84
N ASP A 32 -10.24 -12.62 -4.76
CA ASP A 32 -9.31 -13.75 -4.84
C ASP A 32 -7.85 -13.29 -4.93
N LEU A 33 -7.59 -12.19 -5.64
CA LEU A 33 -6.25 -11.61 -5.78
C LEU A 33 -5.70 -11.08 -4.45
N VAL A 34 -6.55 -10.54 -3.59
CA VAL A 34 -6.17 -10.09 -2.24
C VAL A 34 -5.93 -11.29 -1.34
N TYR A 35 -6.77 -12.33 -1.43
CA TYR A 35 -6.58 -13.58 -0.69
C TYR A 35 -5.26 -14.27 -1.06
N GLU A 36 -4.95 -14.39 -2.35
CA GLU A 36 -3.66 -14.91 -2.81
C GLU A 36 -2.47 -14.06 -2.30
N GLY A 37 -2.62 -12.73 -2.23
CA GLY A 37 -1.61 -11.85 -1.65
C GLY A 37 -1.33 -12.17 -0.17
N LYS A 38 -2.38 -12.41 0.62
CA LYS A 38 -2.24 -12.82 2.03
C LYS A 38 -1.54 -14.17 2.16
N LEU A 39 -1.88 -15.15 1.33
CA LEU A 39 -1.21 -16.46 1.34
C LEU A 39 0.28 -16.35 1.02
N VAL A 40 0.66 -15.51 0.06
CA VAL A 40 2.09 -15.25 -0.26
C VAL A 40 2.80 -14.66 0.93
N HIS A 41 2.20 -13.67 1.60
CA HIS A 41 2.75 -13.06 2.80
C HIS A 41 2.98 -14.08 3.91
N GLU A 42 1.97 -14.88 4.23
CA GLU A 42 2.02 -15.87 5.32
C GLU A 42 2.99 -17.03 5.04
N SER A 43 3.12 -17.47 3.79
CA SER A 43 3.89 -18.66 3.42
C SER A 43 5.34 -18.39 3.01
N SER A 44 5.69 -17.13 2.66
CA SER A 44 6.99 -16.83 2.04
C SER A 44 8.19 -16.98 2.97
N TYR A 45 7.99 -16.72 4.27
CA TYR A 45 9.09 -16.70 5.24
C TYR A 45 8.70 -17.29 6.61
N PRO A 46 8.33 -18.58 6.69
CA PRO A 46 7.89 -19.20 7.94
C PRO A 46 8.96 -19.16 9.05
N GLN A 47 10.24 -19.10 8.68
CA GLN A 47 11.34 -18.99 9.63
C GLN A 47 11.48 -17.62 10.29
N ARG A 48 10.80 -16.59 9.77
CA ARG A 48 10.82 -15.23 10.35
C ARG A 48 9.86 -15.09 11.53
N THR A 49 8.84 -15.94 11.63
CA THR A 49 7.75 -15.85 12.63
C THR A 49 8.20 -15.90 14.08
N SER A 50 9.37 -16.48 14.38
CA SER A 50 9.89 -16.60 15.77
C SER A 50 10.83 -15.49 16.20
N LYS A 51 11.27 -14.63 15.28
CA LYS A 51 12.35 -13.65 15.55
C LYS A 51 11.98 -12.20 15.26
N TYR A 52 10.88 -11.96 14.57
CA TYR A 52 10.59 -10.68 13.96
C TYR A 52 9.12 -10.35 14.15
N GLU A 53 8.89 -9.35 14.98
CA GLU A 53 7.55 -8.91 15.34
C GLU A 53 7.00 -7.99 14.25
N GLU A 54 5.75 -8.18 13.94
CA GLU A 54 4.94 -7.21 13.23
C GLU A 54 4.92 -5.91 14.07
N VAL A 55 5.35 -4.81 13.49
CA VAL A 55 5.42 -3.53 14.19
C VAL A 55 4.27 -2.65 13.77
N GLU A 56 3.49 -2.21 14.75
CA GLU A 56 2.43 -1.22 14.56
C GLU A 56 2.84 0.10 15.23
N ILE A 57 2.92 1.18 14.45
CA ILE A 57 3.24 2.53 14.92
C ILE A 57 2.30 3.51 14.20
N ASP A 58 1.59 4.35 14.95
CA ASP A 58 0.70 5.41 14.41
C ASP A 58 -0.22 4.94 13.28
N GLY A 59 -0.79 3.73 13.42
CA GLY A 59 -1.71 3.16 12.44
C GLY A 59 -1.05 2.62 11.17
N ILE A 60 0.28 2.62 11.08
CA ILE A 60 0.99 1.80 10.09
C ILE A 60 1.31 0.43 10.69
N LYS A 61 1.23 -0.58 9.84
CA LYS A 61 1.56 -1.95 10.17
C LYS A 61 2.55 -2.44 9.13
N VAL A 62 3.79 -2.74 9.56
CA VAL A 62 4.84 -3.23 8.68
C VAL A 62 4.91 -4.74 8.74
N ASP A 63 5.15 -5.38 7.59
CA ASP A 63 5.22 -6.83 7.50
C ASP A 63 6.34 -7.40 8.37
N TYR A 64 7.48 -6.70 8.41
CA TYR A 64 8.62 -7.12 9.17
C TYR A 64 9.64 -5.98 9.37
N TYR A 65 10.13 -5.81 10.60
CA TYR A 65 11.20 -4.85 10.92
C TYR A 65 12.42 -5.54 11.54
N ASP A 66 13.57 -5.42 10.90
CA ASP A 66 14.88 -5.81 11.47
C ASP A 66 15.45 -4.64 12.29
N ALA A 67 15.20 -4.65 13.59
CA ALA A 67 15.63 -3.60 14.47
C ALA A 67 17.17 -3.49 14.59
N LYS A 68 17.90 -4.59 14.39
CA LYS A 68 19.38 -4.59 14.46
C LYS A 68 20.00 -3.84 13.29
N ASN A 69 19.46 -4.05 12.08
CA ASN A 69 19.99 -3.46 10.86
C ASN A 69 19.16 -2.23 10.43
N LYS A 70 18.08 -1.90 11.15
CA LYS A 70 17.12 -0.84 10.84
C LYS A 70 16.54 -0.98 9.43
N ILE A 71 16.03 -2.17 9.11
CA ILE A 71 15.46 -2.47 7.78
C ILE A 71 13.99 -2.84 7.94
N ILE A 72 13.13 -2.13 7.21
CA ILE A 72 11.73 -2.50 7.01
C ILE A 72 11.64 -3.38 5.76
N HIS A 73 11.01 -4.53 5.89
CA HIS A 73 10.72 -5.44 4.80
C HIS A 73 9.22 -5.40 4.50
N GLU A 74 8.88 -5.22 3.25
CA GLU A 74 7.51 -5.23 2.74
C GLU A 74 7.37 -6.28 1.65
N ILE A 75 6.47 -7.25 1.87
CA ILE A 75 6.29 -8.41 0.99
C ILE A 75 5.14 -8.14 0.01
N LYS A 76 5.38 -8.34 -1.28
CA LYS A 76 4.39 -8.13 -2.33
C LYS A 76 4.32 -9.33 -3.29
N LYS A 77 3.11 -9.69 -3.71
CA LYS A 77 2.86 -10.78 -4.65
C LYS A 77 3.48 -10.51 -6.03
N SER A 78 3.43 -9.28 -6.51
CA SER A 78 3.93 -8.89 -7.84
C SER A 78 4.48 -7.46 -7.85
N ASN A 79 5.29 -7.15 -8.85
CA ASN A 79 5.86 -5.82 -9.06
C ASN A 79 5.10 -4.96 -10.10
N LYS A 80 3.87 -5.35 -10.48
CA LYS A 80 3.08 -4.63 -11.49
C LYS A 80 2.79 -3.17 -11.13
N VAL A 81 2.73 -2.87 -9.83
CA VAL A 81 2.47 -1.53 -9.28
C VAL A 81 3.62 -1.09 -8.36
N ASP A 82 4.84 -1.37 -8.77
CA ASP A 82 6.08 -1.17 -8.00
C ASP A 82 6.18 0.25 -7.40
N LYS A 83 5.82 1.28 -8.15
CA LYS A 83 5.81 2.66 -7.65
C LYS A 83 4.88 2.86 -6.44
N ALA A 84 3.72 2.24 -6.44
CA ALA A 84 2.78 2.34 -5.31
C ALA A 84 3.31 1.60 -4.07
N HIS A 85 3.96 0.46 -4.26
CA HIS A 85 4.63 -0.27 -3.19
C HIS A 85 5.80 0.53 -2.60
N GLU A 86 6.58 1.18 -3.47
CA GLU A 86 7.70 2.02 -3.05
C GLU A 86 7.23 3.20 -2.19
N TRP A 87 6.17 3.90 -2.59
CA TRP A 87 5.62 5.01 -1.81
C TRP A 87 5.01 4.57 -0.49
N GLN A 88 4.40 3.39 -0.44
CA GLN A 88 3.94 2.79 0.80
C GLN A 88 5.11 2.57 1.77
N LEU A 89 6.20 1.98 1.29
CA LEU A 89 7.39 1.70 2.09
C LEU A 89 8.13 2.99 2.51
N LYS A 90 8.24 3.98 1.62
CA LYS A 90 8.79 5.31 1.96
C LYS A 90 8.00 5.99 3.06
N TYR A 91 6.66 5.88 3.03
CA TYR A 91 5.83 6.41 4.09
C TYR A 91 6.07 5.70 5.43
N TYR A 92 6.25 4.38 5.43
CA TYR A 92 6.63 3.65 6.65
C TYR A 92 7.95 4.14 7.22
N MET A 93 8.97 4.29 6.37
CA MET A 93 10.28 4.81 6.78
C MET A 93 10.17 6.22 7.37
N TYR A 94 9.36 7.08 6.75
CA TYR A 94 9.09 8.43 7.25
C TYR A 94 8.44 8.42 8.64
N VAL A 95 7.44 7.55 8.87
CA VAL A 95 6.80 7.42 10.20
C VAL A 95 7.81 6.94 11.25
N PHE A 96 8.68 5.99 10.91
CA PHE A 96 9.74 5.54 11.81
C PHE A 96 10.68 6.69 12.20
N GLU A 97 11.08 7.55 11.25
CA GLU A 97 11.90 8.74 11.53
C GLU A 97 11.17 9.72 12.46
N GLN A 98 9.86 9.94 12.28
CA GLN A 98 9.07 10.80 13.17
C GLN A 98 9.04 10.28 14.62
N HIS A 99 9.28 8.97 14.81
CA HIS A 99 9.41 8.33 16.14
C HIS A 99 10.84 8.20 16.62
N GLY A 100 11.80 8.93 16.01
CA GLY A 100 13.20 8.97 16.43
C GLY A 100 14.01 7.74 15.99
N ILE A 101 13.53 6.94 15.03
CA ILE A 101 14.28 5.80 14.48
C ILE A 101 14.89 6.23 13.15
N ASP A 102 16.01 6.95 13.23
CA ASP A 102 16.70 7.48 12.05
C ASP A 102 17.51 6.41 11.30
N GLY A 103 17.70 6.66 9.98
CA GLY A 103 18.53 5.84 9.11
C GLY A 103 17.90 4.50 8.74
N VAL A 104 16.58 4.40 8.79
CA VAL A 104 15.84 3.22 8.38
C VAL A 104 15.93 3.05 6.86
N LYS A 105 16.18 1.82 6.42
CA LYS A 105 16.12 1.41 5.02
C LYS A 105 14.89 0.56 4.76
N GLY A 106 14.45 0.52 3.50
CA GLY A 106 13.34 -0.32 3.06
C GLY A 106 13.78 -1.39 2.08
N ILE A 107 13.19 -2.56 2.16
CA ILE A 107 13.33 -3.63 1.16
C ILE A 107 11.94 -4.08 0.73
N LEU A 108 11.64 -3.93 -0.57
CA LEU A 108 10.50 -4.58 -1.20
C LEU A 108 10.91 -6.00 -1.59
N GLU A 109 10.11 -6.97 -1.20
CA GLU A 109 10.34 -8.37 -1.52
C GLU A 109 9.21 -8.91 -2.39
N TYR A 110 9.60 -9.54 -3.50
CA TYR A 110 8.71 -10.19 -4.45
C TYR A 110 9.04 -11.69 -4.51
N PRO A 111 8.59 -12.51 -3.54
CA PRO A 111 9.01 -13.92 -3.40
C PRO A 111 8.73 -14.75 -4.64
N LEU A 112 7.55 -14.58 -5.26
CA LEU A 112 7.18 -15.31 -6.47
C LEU A 112 8.07 -14.98 -7.67
N LEU A 113 8.70 -13.81 -7.67
CA LEU A 113 9.62 -13.36 -8.71
C LEU A 113 11.09 -13.60 -8.32
N ARG A 114 11.35 -14.05 -7.09
CA ARG A 114 12.69 -14.17 -6.50
C ARG A 114 13.48 -12.86 -6.63
N LYS A 115 12.83 -11.72 -6.37
CA LYS A 115 13.42 -10.38 -6.50
C LYS A 115 13.24 -9.59 -5.23
N THR A 116 14.23 -8.76 -4.96
CA THR A 116 14.19 -7.73 -3.92
C THR A 116 14.55 -6.37 -4.52
N LYS A 117 14.08 -5.29 -3.91
CA LYS A 117 14.41 -3.92 -4.28
C LYS A 117 14.66 -3.11 -3.02
N GLU A 118 15.86 -2.55 -2.92
CA GLU A 118 16.17 -1.58 -1.86
C GLU A 118 15.47 -0.25 -2.14
N VAL A 119 14.91 0.35 -1.09
CA VAL A 119 14.24 1.65 -1.12
C VAL A 119 14.92 2.55 -0.11
N ILE A 120 15.29 3.75 -0.55
CA ILE A 120 15.91 4.77 0.27
C ILE A 120 14.97 5.96 0.38
N LEU A 121 14.87 6.56 1.55
CA LEU A 121 14.11 7.78 1.78
C LEU A 121 15.04 8.98 1.63
N THR A 122 14.79 9.81 0.62
CA THR A 122 15.54 11.04 0.34
C THR A 122 14.85 12.25 0.94
N ASP A 123 15.53 13.41 1.00
CA ASP A 123 14.93 14.67 1.47
C ASP A 123 13.76 15.10 0.55
N VAL A 124 13.90 14.90 -0.75
CA VAL A 124 12.82 15.16 -1.71
C VAL A 124 11.59 14.28 -1.41
N ASP A 125 11.81 13.00 -1.08
CA ASP A 125 10.70 12.10 -0.73
C ASP A 125 9.98 12.56 0.56
N ARG A 126 10.71 13.13 1.53
CA ARG A 126 10.11 13.67 2.76
C ARG A 126 9.19 14.85 2.47
N ASP A 127 9.63 15.75 1.58
CA ASP A 127 8.81 16.87 1.14
C ASP A 127 7.59 16.39 0.35
N ASP A 128 7.78 15.45 -0.57
CA ASP A 128 6.70 14.84 -1.34
C ASP A 128 5.68 14.12 -0.43
N ILE A 129 6.13 13.41 0.62
CA ILE A 129 5.25 12.77 1.59
C ILE A 129 4.34 13.78 2.27
N GLN A 130 4.85 14.96 2.63
CA GLN A 130 4.03 16.01 3.23
C GLN A 130 2.98 16.56 2.25
N VAL A 131 3.36 16.74 0.98
CA VAL A 131 2.43 17.18 -0.08
C VAL A 131 1.37 16.10 -0.32
N ILE A 132 1.77 14.85 -0.53
CA ILE A 132 0.88 13.72 -0.76
C ILE A 132 -0.08 13.53 0.43
N SER A 133 0.39 13.70 1.66
CA SER A 133 -0.45 13.60 2.85
C SER A 133 -1.57 14.64 2.85
N LYS A 134 -1.28 15.89 2.44
CA LYS A 134 -2.31 16.94 2.29
C LYS A 134 -3.31 16.61 1.19
N ASP A 135 -2.81 16.12 0.04
CA ASP A 135 -3.66 15.71 -1.09
C ASP A 135 -4.56 14.53 -0.70
N ILE A 136 -4.03 13.54 0.02
CA ILE A 136 -4.82 12.42 0.55
C ILE A 136 -5.97 12.96 1.41
N ILE A 137 -5.69 13.85 2.38
CA ILE A 137 -6.71 14.46 3.23
C ILE A 137 -7.75 15.20 2.40
N GLN A 138 -7.32 15.96 1.39
CA GLN A 138 -8.24 16.68 0.51
C GLN A 138 -9.15 15.73 -0.26
N ILE A 139 -8.61 14.64 -0.83
CA ILE A 139 -9.38 13.65 -1.60
C ILE A 139 -10.42 12.96 -0.71
N ILE A 140 -10.02 12.48 0.46
CA ILE A 140 -10.90 11.70 1.34
C ILE A 140 -11.97 12.56 2.02
N SER A 141 -11.77 13.88 2.07
CA SER A 141 -12.73 14.84 2.64
C SER A 141 -13.75 15.36 1.62
N GLN A 142 -13.67 14.94 0.35
CA GLN A 142 -14.63 15.36 -0.67
C GLN A 142 -15.97 14.66 -0.48
N ASP A 143 -17.06 15.38 -0.69
CA ASP A 143 -18.43 14.84 -0.66
C ASP A 143 -18.71 13.96 -1.90
N VAL A 144 -17.96 14.17 -2.98
CA VAL A 144 -18.16 13.49 -4.27
C VAL A 144 -17.01 12.53 -4.55
N CYS A 145 -17.37 11.30 -4.87
CA CYS A 145 -16.41 10.27 -5.23
C CYS A 145 -15.64 10.65 -6.51
N PRO A 146 -14.29 10.59 -6.52
CA PRO A 146 -13.50 10.87 -7.71
C PRO A 146 -13.88 10.00 -8.91
N SER A 147 -13.69 10.53 -10.12
CA SER A 147 -14.02 9.83 -11.37
C SER A 147 -13.22 8.55 -11.58
N LYS A 148 -13.78 7.63 -12.39
CA LYS A 148 -13.09 6.40 -12.81
C LYS A 148 -11.86 6.74 -13.66
N VAL A 149 -10.75 6.04 -13.42
CA VAL A 149 -9.48 6.29 -14.15
C VAL A 149 -9.36 5.56 -15.48
N LYS A 150 -10.25 4.60 -15.78
CA LYS A 150 -10.28 3.79 -17.03
C LYS A 150 -8.89 3.26 -17.47
N LYS A 151 -8.10 2.77 -16.51
CA LYS A 151 -6.77 2.21 -16.76
C LYS A 151 -6.83 0.69 -16.83
N GLY A 152 -5.88 0.05 -17.53
CA GLY A 152 -5.77 -1.41 -17.59
C GLY A 152 -5.68 -2.08 -16.21
N ILE A 153 -5.16 -1.35 -15.20
CA ILE A 153 -5.11 -1.80 -13.81
C ILE A 153 -6.49 -2.05 -13.21
N CYS A 154 -7.55 -1.40 -13.70
CA CYS A 154 -8.90 -1.57 -13.18
C CYS A 154 -9.42 -3.01 -13.32
N LYS A 155 -9.06 -3.72 -14.40
CA LYS A 155 -9.47 -5.11 -14.65
C LYS A 155 -9.05 -6.09 -13.54
N ASN A 156 -8.00 -5.78 -12.79
CA ASN A 156 -7.53 -6.60 -11.66
C ASN A 156 -7.74 -5.89 -10.31
N CYS A 157 -8.62 -4.91 -10.27
CA CYS A 157 -8.92 -4.14 -9.07
C CYS A 157 -10.09 -4.79 -8.33
N SER A 158 -9.99 -4.95 -7.01
CA SER A 158 -11.08 -5.44 -6.16
C SER A 158 -12.38 -4.62 -6.25
N TYR A 159 -12.29 -3.38 -6.72
CA TYR A 159 -13.44 -2.49 -6.93
C TYR A 159 -13.96 -2.50 -8.38
N PHE A 160 -13.49 -3.40 -9.25
CA PHE A 160 -13.86 -3.38 -10.66
C PHE A 160 -15.38 -3.48 -10.85
N ASP A 161 -16.01 -4.50 -10.31
CA ASP A 161 -17.45 -4.72 -10.45
C ASP A 161 -18.25 -3.55 -9.88
N PHE A 162 -17.86 -3.04 -8.70
CA PHE A 162 -18.50 -1.87 -8.11
C PHE A 162 -18.39 -0.62 -9.00
N CYS A 163 -17.25 -0.41 -9.65
CA CYS A 163 -17.01 0.76 -10.49
C CYS A 163 -17.69 0.68 -11.86
N TYR A 164 -17.93 -0.53 -12.40
CA TYR A 164 -18.35 -0.76 -13.77
C TYR A 164 -19.66 -1.54 -13.90
N ILE A 165 -20.40 -1.73 -12.81
CA ILE A 165 -21.65 -2.50 -12.79
C ILE A 165 -22.65 -2.06 -13.87
N ASN A 166 -22.80 -0.77 -14.10
CA ASN A 166 -23.72 -0.25 -15.12
C ASN A 166 -23.21 -0.41 -16.56
N GLU A 167 -21.92 -0.68 -16.76
CA GLU A 167 -21.33 -0.90 -18.08
C GLU A 167 -21.40 -2.38 -18.49
N LEU A 168 -21.55 -3.28 -17.51
CA LEU A 168 -21.71 -4.72 -17.73
C LEU A 168 -23.15 -5.10 -18.14
N GLU A 169 -24.15 -4.29 -17.74
CA GLU A 169 -25.55 -4.50 -18.08
C GLU A 169 -25.90 -4.07 -19.52
N GLU A 170 -25.05 -3.29 -20.19
CA GLU A 170 -25.25 -2.82 -21.57
C GLU A 170 -24.69 -3.80 -22.63
N GLU A 171 -23.98 -4.87 -22.23
CA GLU A 171 -23.39 -5.88 -23.13
C GLU A 171 -24.23 -7.18 -23.22
N GLU A 172 -25.38 -7.29 -22.56
CA GLU A 172 -26.37 -8.37 -22.69
C GLU A 172 -27.54 -7.95 -23.59
#